data_896d6afb72dda65d3529819a3e6a91e7
#
_entry.id   896d6afb72dda65d3529819a3e6a91e7
#
_cell.length_a   1.000
_cell.length_b   1.000
_cell.length_c   1.000
_cell.angle_alpha   90.00
_cell.angle_beta   90.00
_cell.angle_gamma   90.00
#
_symmetry.space_group_name_H-M   'P 1'
#
loop_
_entity.id
_entity.type
_entity.pdbx_description
1 polymer ?
#
loop_
_entity_poly.entity_id
_entity_poly.type
_entity_poly.pdbx_seq_one_letter_code
_entity_poly.pdbx_strand_id
1 'polypeptide(L)'
;MSNPSSAQSVVTAAMLAIGDELLSGRTKDKNIGHLADVLTMSGIDLKEVRIVADEEDAIVEALNALRSRYDYVFTSGGIGPTHDDITADAVSVAFGLPCEHDAEALRILGDMYRAREMEFTDARKRMARMPKGAAHIANPVSVAPGFIIGNVYVMAGVPQVFQAMLDNVMPTLRTGAKVMSQAVRSPYGEGDIGTPLTAIQKAHPETSIGSYPKYDGQRFSTEIVVRARDAGVLKAAADAVAAMIEAMGQEKRLAAGKGDATA
;
A
#
# COMPACT_ATOMS: atom_id res chain seq x y z
N MET A 1 -26.94 -29.15 6.81
CA MET A 1 -25.52 -29.30 6.40
C MET A 1 -25.04 -27.92 6.04
N SER A 2 -24.36 -27.26 6.97
CA SER A 2 -23.81 -25.90 6.77
C SER A 2 -22.60 -26.03 5.87
N ASN A 3 -22.65 -25.39 4.70
CA ASN A 3 -21.54 -25.28 3.78
C ASN A 3 -20.37 -24.60 4.53
N PRO A 4 -19.14 -25.15 4.55
CA PRO A 4 -18.01 -24.43 5.14
C PRO A 4 -17.81 -23.15 4.33
N SER A 5 -17.91 -22.00 5.02
CA SER A 5 -17.54 -20.71 4.49
C SER A 5 -16.20 -20.85 3.76
N SER A 6 -16.19 -20.64 2.45
CA SER A 6 -14.96 -20.58 1.69
C SER A 6 -14.14 -19.45 2.26
N ALA A 7 -13.07 -19.77 2.96
CA ALA A 7 -12.11 -18.77 3.44
C ALA A 7 -11.72 -17.91 2.24
N GLN A 8 -12.23 -16.69 2.17
CA GLN A 8 -11.89 -15.77 1.09
C GLN A 8 -10.37 -15.55 1.14
N SER A 9 -9.69 -15.92 0.06
CA SER A 9 -8.23 -15.87 -0.01
C SER A 9 -7.75 -14.44 0.23
N VAL A 10 -6.79 -14.30 1.13
CA VAL A 10 -6.08 -13.04 1.33
C VAL A 10 -5.28 -12.75 0.06
N VAL A 11 -5.49 -11.60 -0.54
CA VAL A 11 -4.70 -11.11 -1.68
C VAL A 11 -3.70 -10.10 -1.16
N THR A 12 -2.44 -10.28 -1.54
CA THR A 12 -1.33 -9.49 -1.02
C THR A 12 -0.64 -8.68 -2.11
N ALA A 13 -0.13 -7.52 -1.72
CA ALA A 13 0.64 -6.66 -2.60
C ALA A 13 1.88 -6.10 -1.90
N ALA A 14 2.85 -5.70 -2.71
CA ALA A 14 3.97 -4.89 -2.29
C ALA A 14 4.17 -3.70 -3.23
N MET A 15 4.91 -2.69 -2.76
CA MET A 15 5.31 -1.55 -3.58
C MET A 15 6.82 -1.36 -3.56
N LEU A 16 7.37 -1.04 -4.73
CA LEU A 16 8.75 -0.62 -4.92
C LEU A 16 8.76 0.81 -5.48
N ALA A 17 9.09 1.78 -4.66
CA ALA A 17 9.31 3.16 -5.08
C ALA A 17 10.79 3.33 -5.46
N ILE A 18 11.04 3.89 -6.63
CA ILE A 18 12.37 4.03 -7.23
C ILE A 18 12.62 5.52 -7.44
N GLY A 19 13.70 6.04 -6.88
CA GLY A 19 14.09 7.43 -7.04
C GLY A 19 15.02 7.94 -5.94
N ASP A 20 16.16 8.46 -6.34
CA ASP A 20 17.13 9.13 -5.47
C ASP A 20 16.54 10.34 -4.76
N GLU A 21 15.58 11.03 -5.39
CA GLU A 21 14.90 12.19 -4.81
C GLU A 21 14.04 11.84 -3.59
N LEU A 22 13.55 10.58 -3.51
CA LEU A 22 12.84 10.08 -2.34
C LEU A 22 13.81 9.84 -1.19
N LEU A 23 14.93 9.18 -1.46
CA LEU A 23 15.96 8.85 -0.47
C LEU A 23 16.67 10.10 0.06
N SER A 24 16.93 11.08 -0.80
CA SER A 24 17.51 12.37 -0.40
C SER A 24 16.52 13.29 0.32
N GLY A 25 15.24 12.94 0.34
CA GLY A 25 14.18 13.77 0.93
C GLY A 25 13.81 15.02 0.13
N ARG A 26 14.36 15.17 -1.10
CA ARG A 26 14.03 16.24 -2.04
C ARG A 26 12.55 16.22 -2.44
N THR A 27 12.02 15.02 -2.64
CA THR A 27 10.61 14.78 -2.94
C THR A 27 9.98 13.98 -1.81
N LYS A 28 8.76 14.36 -1.42
CA LYS A 28 7.95 13.59 -0.48
C LYS A 28 7.05 12.66 -1.28
N ASP A 29 7.11 11.37 -0.99
CA ASP A 29 6.27 10.39 -1.65
C ASP A 29 4.78 10.68 -1.42
N LYS A 30 3.98 10.49 -2.46
CA LYS A 30 2.51 10.61 -2.46
C LYS A 30 1.81 9.38 -3.03
N ASN A 31 2.58 8.46 -3.61
CA ASN A 31 2.05 7.29 -4.30
C ASN A 31 1.81 6.13 -3.34
N ILE A 32 2.68 5.96 -2.33
CA ILE A 32 2.56 4.89 -1.31
C ILE A 32 1.23 5.01 -0.56
N GLY A 33 0.93 6.19 -0.03
CA GLY A 33 -0.33 6.43 0.71
C GLY A 33 -1.56 6.21 -0.16
N HIS A 34 -1.54 6.74 -1.39
CA HIS A 34 -2.64 6.56 -2.34
C HIS A 34 -2.85 5.09 -2.71
N LEU A 35 -1.76 4.35 -3.01
CA LEU A 35 -1.84 2.91 -3.30
C LEU A 35 -2.42 2.14 -2.11
N ALA A 36 -1.96 2.43 -0.89
CA ALA A 36 -2.44 1.79 0.33
C ALA A 36 -3.96 1.96 0.52
N ASP A 37 -4.46 3.17 0.29
CA ASP A 37 -5.89 3.48 0.38
C ASP A 37 -6.71 2.71 -0.65
N VAL A 38 -6.29 2.74 -1.93
CA VAL A 38 -6.99 2.06 -3.03
C VAL A 38 -7.00 0.55 -2.84
N LEU A 39 -5.87 -0.05 -2.46
CA LEU A 39 -5.75 -1.49 -2.22
C LEU A 39 -6.59 -1.92 -1.02
N THR A 40 -6.59 -1.16 0.07
CA THR A 40 -7.41 -1.43 1.26
C THR A 40 -8.90 -1.45 0.92
N MET A 41 -9.36 -0.45 0.15
CA MET A 41 -10.76 -0.41 -0.32
C MET A 41 -11.13 -1.60 -1.22
N SER A 42 -10.15 -2.18 -1.90
CA SER A 42 -10.32 -3.32 -2.80
C SER A 42 -10.10 -4.67 -2.10
N GLY A 43 -9.79 -4.69 -0.81
CA GLY A 43 -9.53 -5.92 -0.05
C GLY A 43 -8.18 -6.56 -0.37
N ILE A 44 -7.23 -5.81 -0.90
CA ILE A 44 -5.85 -6.23 -1.16
C ILE A 44 -4.95 -5.67 -0.06
N ASP A 45 -4.16 -6.51 0.58
CA ASP A 45 -3.26 -6.12 1.67
C ASP A 45 -1.92 -5.63 1.13
N LEU A 46 -1.62 -4.35 1.25
CA LEU A 46 -0.25 -3.86 1.06
C LEU A 46 0.61 -4.31 2.25
N LYS A 47 1.51 -5.27 2.03
CA LYS A 47 2.30 -5.92 3.08
C LYS A 47 3.69 -5.33 3.24
N GLU A 48 4.28 -4.84 2.17
CA GLU A 48 5.65 -4.35 2.16
C GLU A 48 5.80 -3.18 1.19
N VAL A 49 6.59 -2.20 1.58
CA VAL A 49 7.02 -1.10 0.73
C VAL A 49 8.53 -0.98 0.83
N ARG A 50 9.21 -0.93 -0.31
CA ARG A 50 10.63 -0.60 -0.39
C ARG A 50 10.82 0.69 -1.17
N ILE A 51 11.83 1.46 -0.76
CA ILE A 51 12.32 2.62 -1.50
C ILE A 51 13.78 2.33 -1.83
N VAL A 52 14.14 2.42 -3.11
CA VAL A 52 15.50 2.15 -3.59
C VAL A 52 15.99 3.29 -4.48
N ALA A 53 17.30 3.40 -4.60
CA ALA A 53 17.97 4.30 -5.52
C ALA A 53 17.73 3.92 -6.99
N ASP A 54 18.02 4.85 -7.91
CA ASP A 54 18.05 4.59 -9.35
C ASP A 54 19.32 3.80 -9.72
N GLU A 55 19.47 2.61 -9.12
CA GLU A 55 20.57 1.68 -9.32
C GLU A 55 20.02 0.31 -9.74
N GLU A 56 20.54 -0.25 -10.84
CA GLU A 56 20.01 -1.49 -11.44
C GLU A 56 20.01 -2.65 -10.44
N ASP A 57 21.14 -2.89 -9.75
CA ASP A 57 21.26 -4.00 -8.80
C ASP A 57 20.27 -3.86 -7.62
N ALA A 58 20.08 -2.64 -7.11
CA ALA A 58 19.16 -2.35 -6.01
C ALA A 58 17.69 -2.61 -6.42
N ILE A 59 17.33 -2.19 -7.64
CA ILE A 59 16.00 -2.41 -8.20
C ILE A 59 15.76 -3.91 -8.43
N VAL A 60 16.72 -4.61 -9.05
CA VAL A 60 16.63 -6.05 -9.38
C VAL A 60 16.49 -6.90 -8.12
N GLU A 61 17.33 -6.64 -7.09
CA GLU A 61 17.25 -7.36 -5.81
C GLU A 61 15.89 -7.16 -5.15
N ALA A 62 15.47 -5.91 -4.97
CA ALA A 62 14.21 -5.58 -4.33
C ALA A 62 13.02 -6.17 -5.08
N LEU A 63 13.00 -6.04 -6.41
CA LEU A 63 11.92 -6.56 -7.24
C LEU A 63 11.82 -8.08 -7.16
N ASN A 64 12.94 -8.81 -7.24
CA ASN A 64 12.96 -10.27 -7.14
C ASN A 64 12.47 -10.75 -5.77
N ALA A 65 12.86 -10.08 -4.70
CA ALA A 65 12.39 -10.39 -3.36
C ALA A 65 10.87 -10.18 -3.22
N LEU A 66 10.35 -9.09 -3.75
CA LEU A 66 8.92 -8.74 -3.65
C LEU A 66 8.05 -9.64 -4.54
N ARG A 67 8.41 -9.81 -5.82
CA ARG A 67 7.58 -10.55 -6.78
C ARG A 67 7.47 -12.05 -6.48
N SER A 68 8.42 -12.60 -5.73
CA SER A 68 8.38 -14.01 -5.30
C SER A 68 7.46 -14.25 -4.08
N ARG A 69 7.10 -13.20 -3.33
CA ARG A 69 6.37 -13.30 -2.06
C ARG A 69 4.93 -12.83 -2.12
N TYR A 70 4.62 -11.89 -3.01
CA TYR A 70 3.33 -11.22 -3.05
C TYR A 70 2.59 -11.48 -4.35
N ASP A 71 1.26 -11.46 -4.29
CA ASP A 71 0.41 -11.66 -5.47
C ASP A 71 0.62 -10.55 -6.50
N TYR A 72 0.87 -9.32 -6.05
CA TYR A 72 1.08 -8.14 -6.88
C TYR A 72 2.25 -7.30 -6.39
N VAL A 73 3.04 -6.77 -7.31
CA VAL A 73 4.06 -5.75 -7.05
C VAL A 73 3.81 -4.53 -7.91
N PHE A 74 3.66 -3.38 -7.27
CA PHE A 74 3.52 -2.11 -7.95
C PHE A 74 4.83 -1.34 -7.86
N THR A 75 5.32 -0.79 -8.99
CA THR A 75 6.48 0.10 -8.94
C THR A 75 6.07 1.52 -9.25
N SER A 76 6.83 2.49 -8.77
CA SER A 76 6.63 3.92 -9.01
C SER A 76 7.97 4.58 -9.25
N GLY A 77 8.17 5.17 -10.44
CA GLY A 77 9.36 5.91 -10.82
C GLY A 77 10.23 5.24 -11.87
N GLY A 78 11.18 5.98 -12.41
CA GLY A 78 12.24 5.53 -13.32
C GLY A 78 11.79 5.05 -14.71
N ILE A 79 10.65 5.53 -15.25
CA ILE A 79 10.16 5.20 -16.61
C ILE A 79 10.01 6.44 -17.50
N GLY A 80 10.70 7.51 -17.18
CA GLY A 80 10.72 8.76 -17.96
C GLY A 80 11.72 8.73 -19.12
N PRO A 81 12.01 9.92 -19.69
CA PRO A 81 12.87 10.06 -20.85
C PRO A 81 14.34 10.32 -20.52
N THR A 82 14.72 10.40 -19.25
CA THR A 82 16.06 10.82 -18.81
C THR A 82 17.00 9.62 -18.64
N HIS A 83 18.27 9.88 -18.44
CA HIS A 83 19.29 8.82 -18.42
C HIS A 83 19.25 7.97 -17.15
N ASP A 84 18.71 8.53 -16.09
CA ASP A 84 18.45 7.91 -14.79
C ASP A 84 17.14 7.09 -14.74
N ASP A 85 16.29 7.21 -15.77
CA ASP A 85 15.09 6.36 -15.92
C ASP A 85 15.49 4.95 -16.40
N ILE A 86 15.88 4.09 -15.45
CA ILE A 86 16.43 2.75 -15.72
C ILE A 86 15.50 1.60 -15.31
N THR A 87 14.30 1.92 -14.81
CA THR A 87 13.37 0.90 -14.30
C THR A 87 13.01 -0.15 -15.34
N ALA A 88 12.80 0.22 -16.61
CA ALA A 88 12.50 -0.75 -17.66
C ALA A 88 13.66 -1.72 -17.91
N ASP A 89 14.89 -1.25 -17.84
CA ASP A 89 16.10 -2.06 -17.99
C ASP A 89 16.24 -3.02 -16.80
N ALA A 90 16.15 -2.51 -15.57
CA ALA A 90 16.26 -3.30 -14.34
C ALA A 90 15.17 -4.38 -14.25
N VAL A 91 13.91 -4.05 -14.61
CA VAL A 91 12.83 -5.03 -14.67
C VAL A 91 13.12 -6.11 -15.71
N SER A 92 13.65 -5.73 -16.88
CA SER A 92 14.04 -6.70 -17.90
C SER A 92 15.11 -7.66 -17.40
N VAL A 93 16.15 -7.15 -16.72
CA VAL A 93 17.18 -7.97 -16.06
C VAL A 93 16.57 -8.91 -15.03
N ALA A 94 15.69 -8.40 -14.14
CA ALA A 94 15.04 -9.21 -13.11
C ALA A 94 14.21 -10.38 -13.67
N PHE A 95 13.66 -10.23 -14.89
CA PHE A 95 12.89 -11.27 -15.57
C PHE A 95 13.73 -12.09 -16.57
N GLY A 96 14.99 -11.75 -16.78
CA GLY A 96 15.84 -12.42 -17.78
C GLY A 96 15.35 -12.22 -19.22
N LEU A 97 14.74 -11.06 -19.51
CA LEU A 97 14.16 -10.71 -20.80
C LEU A 97 14.91 -9.55 -21.44
N PRO A 98 14.96 -9.47 -22.78
CA PRO A 98 15.51 -8.28 -23.45
C PRO A 98 14.61 -7.06 -23.20
N CYS A 99 15.22 -5.91 -22.97
CA CYS A 99 14.55 -4.62 -22.93
C CYS A 99 14.52 -4.04 -24.36
N GLU A 100 13.33 -3.93 -24.94
CA GLU A 100 13.15 -3.51 -26.32
C GLU A 100 12.25 -2.28 -26.40
N HIS A 101 12.33 -1.52 -27.50
CA HIS A 101 11.30 -0.53 -27.81
C HIS A 101 10.05 -1.25 -28.29
N ASP A 102 8.96 -1.10 -27.56
CA ASP A 102 7.68 -1.65 -27.97
C ASP A 102 7.09 -0.86 -29.14
N ALA A 103 6.65 -1.56 -30.18
CA ALA A 103 6.19 -0.94 -31.42
C ALA A 103 4.91 -0.10 -31.23
N GLU A 104 3.99 -0.58 -30.40
CA GLU A 104 2.74 0.13 -30.14
C GLU A 104 2.97 1.36 -29.23
N ALA A 105 3.84 1.25 -28.22
CA ALA A 105 4.24 2.38 -27.40
C ALA A 105 4.95 3.45 -28.25
N LEU A 106 5.84 3.06 -29.16
CA LEU A 106 6.46 3.99 -30.11
C LEU A 106 5.42 4.68 -31.00
N ARG A 107 4.45 3.93 -31.49
CA ARG A 107 3.36 4.48 -32.33
C ARG A 107 2.53 5.51 -31.55
N ILE A 108 2.07 5.15 -30.37
CA ILE A 108 1.24 6.02 -29.51
C ILE A 108 1.99 7.31 -29.17
N LEU A 109 3.24 7.21 -28.73
CA LEU A 109 4.09 8.36 -28.42
C LEU A 109 4.39 9.20 -29.66
N GLY A 110 4.72 8.56 -30.79
CA GLY A 110 5.00 9.24 -32.05
C GLY A 110 3.81 10.06 -32.54
N ASP A 111 2.60 9.50 -32.46
CA ASP A 111 1.36 10.19 -32.82
C ASP A 111 1.11 11.38 -31.89
N MET A 112 1.32 11.24 -30.60
CA MET A 112 1.18 12.32 -29.62
C MET A 112 2.16 13.46 -29.88
N TYR A 113 3.45 13.16 -30.10
CA TYR A 113 4.47 14.18 -30.36
C TYR A 113 4.23 14.90 -31.70
N ARG A 114 3.78 14.16 -32.72
CA ARG A 114 3.38 14.73 -34.01
C ARG A 114 2.19 15.69 -33.87
N ALA A 115 1.16 15.29 -33.13
CA ALA A 115 0.00 16.11 -32.89
C ALA A 115 0.30 17.40 -32.11
N ARG A 116 1.39 17.41 -31.35
CA ARG A 116 1.88 18.58 -30.61
C ARG A 116 2.95 19.39 -31.36
N GLU A 117 3.24 19.02 -32.59
CA GLU A 117 4.29 19.62 -33.41
C GLU A 117 5.68 19.60 -32.73
N MET A 118 5.95 18.55 -31.99
CA MET A 118 7.18 18.36 -31.22
C MET A 118 8.00 17.22 -31.80
N GLU A 119 9.33 17.37 -31.77
CA GLU A 119 10.25 16.32 -32.22
C GLU A 119 10.15 15.08 -31.29
N PHE A 120 10.05 13.90 -31.88
CA PHE A 120 10.12 12.62 -31.16
C PHE A 120 11.58 12.13 -31.10
N THR A 121 12.35 12.74 -30.20
CA THR A 121 13.77 12.49 -29.99
C THR A 121 14.05 11.09 -29.45
N ASP A 122 15.31 10.61 -29.55
CA ASP A 122 15.69 9.30 -28.96
C ASP A 122 15.54 9.26 -27.45
N ALA A 123 15.77 10.38 -26.75
CA ALA A 123 15.44 10.46 -25.30
C ALA A 123 13.96 10.18 -25.04
N ARG A 124 13.05 10.76 -25.84
CA ARG A 124 11.60 10.53 -25.69
C ARG A 124 11.17 9.11 -26.07
N LYS A 125 11.87 8.46 -27.02
CA LYS A 125 11.63 7.05 -27.37
C LYS A 125 11.97 6.09 -26.23
N ARG A 126 12.84 6.47 -25.28
CA ARG A 126 13.12 5.65 -24.09
C ARG A 126 11.86 5.27 -23.32
N MET A 127 10.85 6.15 -23.27
CA MET A 127 9.57 5.87 -22.62
C MET A 127 8.75 4.75 -23.29
N ALA A 128 9.17 4.26 -24.46
CA ALA A 128 8.59 3.10 -25.12
C ALA A 128 9.37 1.79 -24.82
N ARG A 129 10.41 1.84 -23.98
CA ARG A 129 11.21 0.65 -23.63
C ARG A 129 10.52 -0.14 -22.53
N MET A 130 10.45 -1.44 -22.72
CA MET A 130 9.90 -2.37 -21.75
C MET A 130 10.43 -3.80 -21.99
N PRO A 131 10.29 -4.71 -21.03
CA PRO A 131 10.62 -6.12 -21.24
C PRO A 131 9.80 -6.69 -22.38
N LYS A 132 10.43 -7.52 -23.21
CA LYS A 132 9.75 -8.20 -24.32
C LYS A 132 8.56 -8.99 -23.85
N GLY A 133 7.40 -8.73 -24.45
CA GLY A 133 6.13 -9.41 -24.13
C GLY A 133 5.37 -8.79 -22.94
N ALA A 134 5.82 -7.65 -22.43
CA ALA A 134 5.05 -6.89 -21.44
C ALA A 134 3.73 -6.38 -22.04
N ALA A 135 2.70 -6.29 -21.21
CA ALA A 135 1.43 -5.65 -21.58
C ALA A 135 1.45 -4.17 -21.17
N HIS A 136 0.68 -3.34 -21.86
CA HIS A 136 0.64 -1.90 -21.56
C HIS A 136 -0.29 -1.59 -20.38
N ILE A 137 0.10 -0.59 -19.60
CA ILE A 137 -0.78 0.15 -18.70
C ILE A 137 -1.10 1.49 -19.37
N ALA A 138 -2.36 1.73 -19.65
CA ALA A 138 -2.79 2.99 -20.26
C ALA A 138 -2.52 4.19 -19.35
N ASN A 139 -2.04 5.27 -19.96
CA ASN A 139 -1.78 6.54 -19.28
C ASN A 139 -2.53 7.68 -19.99
N PRO A 140 -3.71 8.05 -19.52
CA PRO A 140 -4.50 9.10 -20.17
C PRO A 140 -3.95 10.52 -19.92
N VAL A 141 -3.00 10.69 -18.99
CA VAL A 141 -2.46 12.01 -18.61
C VAL A 141 -1.32 12.42 -19.52
N SER A 142 -0.28 11.59 -19.67
CA SER A 142 0.91 11.92 -20.44
C SER A 142 1.12 11.04 -21.67
N VAL A 143 0.25 10.06 -21.89
CA VAL A 143 0.24 9.12 -23.02
C VAL A 143 1.36 8.05 -22.94
N ALA A 144 2.53 8.36 -22.36
CA ALA A 144 3.59 7.38 -22.17
C ALA A 144 3.10 6.20 -21.31
N PRO A 145 3.01 4.98 -21.86
CA PRO A 145 2.42 3.86 -21.11
C PRO A 145 3.34 3.38 -20.00
N GLY A 146 2.75 2.84 -18.92
CA GLY A 146 3.42 1.88 -18.08
C GLY A 146 3.33 0.48 -18.66
N PHE A 147 3.80 -0.53 -17.92
CA PHE A 147 3.73 -1.90 -18.40
C PHE A 147 3.53 -2.93 -17.29
N ILE A 148 3.07 -4.11 -17.67
CA ILE A 148 2.85 -5.27 -16.81
C ILE A 148 3.70 -6.43 -17.31
N ILE A 149 4.45 -7.04 -16.41
CA ILE A 149 5.16 -8.28 -16.67
C ILE A 149 5.01 -9.23 -15.48
N GLY A 150 4.48 -10.44 -15.71
CA GLY A 150 4.12 -11.36 -14.62
C GLY A 150 3.16 -10.71 -13.63
N ASN A 151 3.54 -10.63 -12.36
CA ASN A 151 2.78 -9.96 -11.30
C ASN A 151 3.29 -8.56 -10.96
N VAL A 152 4.13 -7.96 -11.82
CA VAL A 152 4.73 -6.64 -11.62
C VAL A 152 4.06 -5.61 -12.52
N TYR A 153 3.61 -4.52 -11.92
CA TYR A 153 2.90 -3.39 -12.53
C TYR A 153 3.78 -2.15 -12.44
N VAL A 154 4.37 -1.76 -13.55
CA VAL A 154 5.36 -0.68 -13.61
C VAL A 154 4.69 0.63 -14.03
N MET A 155 4.72 1.62 -13.14
CA MET A 155 4.03 2.89 -13.31
C MET A 155 4.96 4.09 -13.05
N ALA A 156 4.55 5.26 -13.55
CA ALA A 156 5.32 6.49 -13.43
C ALA A 156 5.40 7.01 -11.98
N GLY A 157 6.47 7.78 -11.67
CA GLY A 157 6.65 8.41 -10.36
C GLY A 157 5.76 9.64 -10.12
N VAL A 158 5.35 10.36 -11.18
CA VAL A 158 4.51 11.56 -11.08
C VAL A 158 3.13 11.19 -10.51
N PRO A 159 2.70 11.76 -9.37
CA PRO A 159 1.50 11.29 -8.66
C PRO A 159 0.22 11.24 -9.49
N GLN A 160 -0.06 12.28 -10.28
CA GLN A 160 -1.26 12.31 -11.14
C GLN A 160 -1.23 11.22 -12.22
N VAL A 161 -0.03 10.91 -12.75
CA VAL A 161 0.15 9.86 -13.75
C VAL A 161 0.03 8.48 -13.10
N PHE A 162 0.68 8.28 -11.95
CA PHE A 162 0.59 7.04 -11.18
C PHE A 162 -0.87 6.69 -10.86
N GLN A 163 -1.63 7.66 -10.35
CA GLN A 163 -3.04 7.47 -9.99
C GLN A 163 -3.89 7.09 -11.20
N ALA A 164 -3.73 7.79 -12.31
CA ALA A 164 -4.45 7.48 -13.54
C ALA A 164 -4.09 6.10 -14.13
N MET A 165 -2.82 5.69 -14.02
CA MET A 165 -2.40 4.34 -14.39
C MET A 165 -3.00 3.29 -13.45
N LEU A 166 -2.98 3.54 -12.14
CA LEU A 166 -3.55 2.65 -11.14
C LEU A 166 -5.05 2.44 -11.35
N ASP A 167 -5.80 3.49 -11.67
CA ASP A 167 -7.24 3.41 -11.97
C ASP A 167 -7.52 2.46 -13.14
N ASN A 168 -6.64 2.39 -14.15
CA ASN A 168 -6.75 1.45 -15.26
C ASN A 168 -6.36 0.00 -14.88
N VAL A 169 -5.48 -0.17 -13.89
CA VAL A 169 -5.03 -1.48 -13.42
C VAL A 169 -6.03 -2.12 -12.47
N MET A 170 -6.58 -1.36 -11.53
CA MET A 170 -7.42 -1.88 -10.44
C MET A 170 -8.57 -2.79 -10.89
N PRO A 171 -9.34 -2.49 -11.96
CA PRO A 171 -10.42 -3.36 -12.43
C PRO A 171 -9.96 -4.74 -12.92
N THR A 172 -8.68 -4.91 -13.24
CA THR A 172 -8.11 -6.15 -13.76
C THR A 172 -7.60 -7.08 -12.66
N LEU A 173 -7.50 -6.60 -11.42
CA LEU A 173 -6.93 -7.34 -10.31
C LEU A 173 -7.96 -8.25 -9.65
N ARG A 174 -7.51 -9.42 -9.21
CA ARG A 174 -8.24 -10.23 -8.25
C ARG A 174 -8.25 -9.51 -6.91
N THR A 175 -9.40 -9.36 -6.31
CA THR A 175 -9.60 -8.73 -5.00
C THR A 175 -9.88 -9.77 -3.91
N GLY A 176 -9.63 -9.42 -2.65
CA GLY A 176 -9.94 -10.25 -1.49
C GLY A 176 -11.14 -9.71 -0.69
N ALA A 177 -11.37 -10.29 0.48
CA ALA A 177 -12.34 -9.77 1.42
C ALA A 177 -11.87 -8.41 1.96
N LYS A 178 -12.76 -7.42 1.95
CA LYS A 178 -12.45 -6.10 2.51
C LYS A 178 -12.22 -6.20 4.02
N VAL A 179 -11.21 -5.49 4.50
CA VAL A 179 -10.98 -5.32 5.93
C VAL A 179 -11.93 -4.25 6.45
N MET A 180 -12.79 -4.62 7.38
CA MET A 180 -13.65 -3.70 8.12
C MET A 180 -12.92 -3.22 9.38
N SER A 181 -13.27 -2.03 9.86
CA SER A 181 -12.69 -1.49 11.08
C SER A 181 -13.76 -0.86 11.97
N GLN A 182 -13.54 -0.95 13.28
CA GLN A 182 -14.34 -0.27 14.29
C GLN A 182 -13.43 0.42 15.29
N ALA A 183 -13.65 1.71 15.51
CA ALA A 183 -12.90 2.51 16.48
C ALA A 183 -13.62 2.52 17.83
N VAL A 184 -12.86 2.32 18.91
CA VAL A 184 -13.32 2.43 20.29
C VAL A 184 -12.45 3.47 20.99
N ARG A 185 -13.08 4.49 21.59
CA ARG A 185 -12.35 5.55 22.31
C ARG A 185 -12.08 5.17 23.74
N SER A 186 -10.85 5.36 24.18
CA SER A 186 -10.41 5.15 25.56
C SER A 186 -9.98 6.49 26.19
N PRO A 187 -10.47 6.83 27.39
CA PRO A 187 -9.98 7.98 28.14
C PRO A 187 -8.61 7.74 28.80
N TYR A 188 -8.02 6.58 28.59
CA TYR A 188 -6.75 6.17 29.18
C TYR A 188 -5.63 6.26 28.15
N GLY A 189 -4.40 6.51 28.62
CA GLY A 189 -3.20 6.44 27.82
C GLY A 189 -2.80 5.00 27.46
N GLU A 190 -1.94 4.84 26.45
CA GLU A 190 -1.49 3.51 25.98
C GLU A 190 -0.82 2.68 27.07
N GLY A 191 -0.09 3.31 28.00
CA GLY A 191 0.56 2.61 29.10
C GLY A 191 -0.44 1.92 30.03
N ASP A 192 -1.64 2.48 30.23
CA ASP A 192 -2.67 1.90 31.06
C ASP A 192 -3.36 0.69 30.40
N ILE A 193 -3.55 0.75 29.07
CA ILE A 193 -4.33 -0.24 28.31
C ILE A 193 -3.49 -1.34 27.68
N GLY A 194 -2.17 -1.20 27.59
CA GLY A 194 -1.30 -2.09 26.82
C GLY A 194 -1.40 -3.57 27.20
N THR A 195 -1.36 -3.88 28.50
CA THR A 195 -1.45 -5.26 28.98
C THR A 195 -2.82 -5.88 28.72
N PRO A 196 -3.95 -5.28 29.12
CA PRO A 196 -5.27 -5.87 28.83
C PRO A 196 -5.56 -5.90 27.32
N LEU A 197 -5.12 -4.94 26.53
CA LEU A 197 -5.29 -4.94 25.09
C LEU A 197 -4.54 -6.10 24.43
N THR A 198 -3.33 -6.42 24.92
CA THR A 198 -2.57 -7.58 24.48
C THR A 198 -3.31 -8.89 24.75
N ALA A 199 -3.99 -9.01 25.87
CA ALA A 199 -4.80 -10.19 26.19
C ALA A 199 -5.98 -10.34 25.21
N ILE A 200 -6.66 -9.23 24.90
CA ILE A 200 -7.76 -9.24 23.92
C ILE A 200 -7.23 -9.62 22.52
N GLN A 201 -6.12 -9.06 22.08
CA GLN A 201 -5.51 -9.44 20.78
C GLN A 201 -5.20 -10.93 20.70
N LYS A 202 -4.70 -11.54 21.79
CA LYS A 202 -4.44 -12.98 21.85
C LYS A 202 -5.71 -13.83 21.81
N ALA A 203 -6.79 -13.33 22.42
CA ALA A 203 -8.09 -14.01 22.43
C ALA A 203 -8.82 -13.89 21.07
N HIS A 204 -8.46 -12.89 20.27
CA HIS A 204 -9.04 -12.64 18.93
C HIS A 204 -7.95 -12.61 17.85
N PRO A 205 -7.29 -13.76 17.55
CA PRO A 205 -6.14 -13.80 16.64
C PRO A 205 -6.48 -13.46 15.17
N GLU A 206 -7.76 -13.53 14.79
CA GLU A 206 -8.25 -13.18 13.45
C GLU A 206 -8.46 -11.67 13.27
N THR A 207 -8.19 -10.88 14.32
CA THR A 207 -8.28 -9.42 14.29
C THR A 207 -6.89 -8.78 14.26
N SER A 208 -6.84 -7.51 13.89
CA SER A 208 -5.69 -6.63 14.12
C SER A 208 -6.16 -5.45 14.96
N ILE A 209 -5.57 -5.29 16.15
CA ILE A 209 -5.94 -4.23 17.09
C ILE A 209 -4.78 -3.25 17.17
N GLY A 210 -5.00 -1.99 16.77
CA GLY A 210 -4.04 -0.91 16.87
C GLY A 210 -4.48 0.15 17.87
N SER A 211 -3.54 0.75 18.60
CA SER A 211 -3.77 1.89 19.48
C SER A 211 -3.15 3.15 18.90
N TYR A 212 -3.86 4.25 18.99
CA TYR A 212 -3.46 5.54 18.44
C TYR A 212 -3.61 6.61 19.53
N PRO A 213 -2.51 7.05 20.16
CA PRO A 213 -2.56 8.02 21.23
C PRO A 213 -2.99 9.39 20.70
N LYS A 214 -3.81 10.08 21.47
CA LYS A 214 -4.24 11.46 21.22
C LYS A 214 -3.94 12.31 22.45
N TYR A 215 -3.45 13.52 22.23
CA TYR A 215 -3.23 14.51 23.25
C TYR A 215 -3.95 15.81 22.86
N ASP A 216 -4.85 16.29 23.72
CA ASP A 216 -5.66 17.49 23.48
C ASP A 216 -5.06 18.78 24.08
N GLY A 217 -3.83 18.68 24.60
CA GLY A 217 -3.14 19.77 25.32
C GLY A 217 -3.29 19.67 26.86
N GLN A 218 -4.18 18.83 27.36
CA GLN A 218 -4.40 18.64 28.78
C GLN A 218 -4.40 17.16 29.21
N ARG A 219 -4.95 16.28 28.38
CA ARG A 219 -5.13 14.86 28.70
C ARG A 219 -4.72 13.96 27.55
N PHE A 220 -4.14 12.84 27.91
CA PHE A 220 -3.93 11.74 26.98
C PHE A 220 -5.19 10.89 26.89
N SER A 221 -5.51 10.47 25.68
CA SER A 221 -6.56 9.50 25.36
C SER A 221 -6.04 8.59 24.26
N THR A 222 -6.72 7.47 24.03
CA THR A 222 -6.32 6.53 22.98
C THR A 222 -7.52 6.17 22.12
N GLU A 223 -7.38 6.21 20.82
CA GLU A 223 -8.32 5.60 19.90
C GLU A 223 -7.83 4.19 19.56
N ILE A 224 -8.63 3.18 19.90
CA ILE A 224 -8.32 1.78 19.63
C ILE A 224 -9.09 1.39 18.39
N VAL A 225 -8.38 0.92 17.36
CA VAL A 225 -8.98 0.52 16.08
C VAL A 225 -8.85 -1.00 15.93
N VAL A 226 -10.00 -1.67 15.99
CA VAL A 226 -10.10 -3.11 15.72
C VAL A 226 -10.40 -3.32 14.25
N ARG A 227 -9.69 -4.23 13.59
CA ARG A 227 -9.86 -4.57 12.18
C ARG A 227 -10.06 -6.07 12.02
N ALA A 228 -11.01 -6.46 11.17
CA ALA A 228 -11.22 -7.85 10.77
C ALA A 228 -11.92 -7.93 9.42
N ARG A 229 -11.88 -9.12 8.78
CA ARG A 229 -12.61 -9.38 7.53
C ARG A 229 -14.02 -9.94 7.76
N ASP A 230 -14.26 -10.54 8.92
CA ASP A 230 -15.58 -11.02 9.34
C ASP A 230 -16.24 -10.04 10.31
N ALA A 231 -17.50 -9.70 10.06
CA ALA A 231 -18.22 -8.70 10.84
C ALA A 231 -18.52 -9.18 12.29
N GLY A 232 -18.74 -10.49 12.47
CA GLY A 232 -18.99 -11.07 13.79
C GLY A 232 -17.70 -11.08 14.62
N VAL A 233 -16.57 -11.44 14.02
CA VAL A 233 -15.24 -11.39 14.64
C VAL A 233 -14.87 -9.95 15.00
N LEU A 234 -15.10 -9.01 14.09
CA LEU A 234 -14.87 -7.57 14.35
C LEU A 234 -15.68 -7.10 15.55
N LYS A 235 -16.98 -7.39 15.56
CA LYS A 235 -17.88 -6.96 16.64
C LYS A 235 -17.48 -7.57 17.98
N ALA A 236 -17.20 -8.87 18.04
CA ALA A 236 -16.81 -9.55 19.27
C ALA A 236 -15.55 -8.94 19.90
N ALA A 237 -14.53 -8.66 19.08
CA ALA A 237 -13.30 -8.04 19.56
C ALA A 237 -13.51 -6.57 19.99
N ALA A 238 -14.29 -5.81 19.25
CA ALA A 238 -14.61 -4.42 19.60
C ALA A 238 -15.42 -4.33 20.89
N ASP A 239 -16.39 -5.23 21.11
CA ASP A 239 -17.15 -5.35 22.34
C ASP A 239 -16.24 -5.71 23.53
N ALA A 240 -15.28 -6.62 23.35
CA ALA A 240 -14.28 -6.96 24.35
C ALA A 240 -13.40 -5.76 24.75
N VAL A 241 -12.99 -4.94 23.77
CA VAL A 241 -12.25 -3.70 24.02
C VAL A 241 -13.12 -2.70 24.79
N ALA A 242 -14.37 -2.53 24.42
CA ALA A 242 -15.29 -1.62 25.13
C ALA A 242 -15.52 -2.08 26.59
N ALA A 243 -15.75 -3.37 26.82
CA ALA A 243 -15.90 -3.94 28.16
C ALA A 243 -14.64 -3.76 29.03
N MET A 244 -13.46 -3.92 28.44
CA MET A 244 -12.19 -3.65 29.12
C MET A 244 -12.12 -2.20 29.61
N ILE A 245 -12.46 -1.23 28.78
CA ILE A 245 -12.43 0.21 29.13
C ILE A 245 -13.42 0.51 30.26
N GLU A 246 -14.62 -0.08 30.21
CA GLU A 246 -15.64 0.08 31.25
C GLU A 246 -15.17 -0.51 32.60
N ALA A 247 -14.58 -1.71 32.60
CA ALA A 247 -14.03 -2.36 33.78
C ALA A 247 -12.95 -1.49 34.45
N MET A 248 -11.99 -0.97 33.65
CA MET A 248 -10.98 -0.05 34.17
C MET A 248 -11.58 1.21 34.80
N GLY A 249 -12.68 1.73 34.25
CA GLY A 249 -13.39 2.87 34.79
C GLY A 249 -14.06 2.56 36.13
N GLN A 250 -14.58 1.36 36.33
CA GLN A 250 -15.18 0.89 37.60
C GLN A 250 -14.10 0.71 38.67
N GLU A 251 -12.97 0.08 38.34
CA GLU A 251 -11.85 -0.11 39.27
C GLU A 251 -11.29 1.22 39.78
N LYS A 252 -11.08 2.21 38.89
CA LYS A 252 -10.60 3.55 39.28
C LYS A 252 -11.60 4.28 40.21
N ARG A 253 -12.92 4.12 39.98
CA ARG A 253 -13.96 4.69 40.86
C ARG A 253 -13.97 4.03 42.23
N LEU A 254 -13.85 2.70 42.30
CA LEU A 254 -13.79 1.96 43.55
C LEU A 254 -12.54 2.26 44.37
N ALA A 255 -11.40 2.48 43.69
CA ALA A 255 -10.13 2.88 44.33
C ALA A 255 -10.24 4.32 44.93
N ALA A 256 -10.85 5.25 44.20
CA ALA A 256 -11.07 6.62 44.68
C ALA A 256 -12.01 6.70 45.87
N GLY A 257 -13.12 5.91 45.87
CA GLY A 257 -14.09 5.88 46.96
C GLY A 257 -13.58 5.21 48.24
N LYS A 258 -12.54 4.38 48.18
CA LYS A 258 -11.90 3.79 49.38
C LYS A 258 -10.89 4.76 50.02
N GLY A 259 -10.39 5.75 49.29
CA GLY A 259 -9.50 6.79 49.82
C GLY A 259 -10.20 7.84 50.66
N ASP A 260 -11.49 8.11 50.41
CA ASP A 260 -12.31 9.07 51.18
C ASP A 260 -12.91 8.48 52.48
N ALA A 261 -12.86 7.16 52.66
CA ALA A 261 -13.42 6.49 53.85
C ALA A 261 -12.39 6.28 54.99
N THR A 262 -11.14 6.75 54.78
CA THR A 262 -10.04 6.61 55.77
C THR A 262 -9.40 7.96 56.17
N ALA A 263 -10.07 9.07 55.91
CA ALA A 263 -9.64 10.42 56.36
C ALA A 263 -10.45 10.89 57.58
#